data_9d1b1516986d68e2bd1e931607b6e6fa
#
_entry.id   9d1b1516986d68e2bd1e931607b6e6fa
#
_cell.length_a   1.000
_cell.length_b   1.000
_cell.length_c   1.000
_cell.angle_alpha   90.00
_cell.angle_beta   90.00
_cell.angle_gamma   90.00
#
_symmetry.space_group_name_H-M   'P 1'
#
loop_
_entity.id
_entity.type
_entity.pdbx_description
1 polymer ?
#
loop_
_entity_poly.entity_id
_entity_poly.type
_entity_poly.pdbx_seq_one_letter_code
_entity_poly.pdbx_strand_id
1 'polypeptide(L)'
;MKKKIIVAVLVVVLLIGGTGLFYISGKGHVSSKSEVVQVTVKKGENAYTVLNTLDSKGLIKNKLVAKVYLKIHKPSVISQTYNLNKNMSLSKIYSIISKMSSSYVVKSSLTIPEGITIPQAAKKVANVTGKSEQEVLDKWSDQTYLKELISKYWFLTDDILQKGILYPLEGYLYPETYVLYDKPTTIEKVTTEMLDYMDQQLTPYKDSMTKLGYTPHQFLTLCSVVERESLFDKDRPVIAGVFINRLKTGKRLQSDITVNYALNRTGVKVTTKMTKIDSPYNTYKYAGLPIGPIACVPQKTMDAVANYTPSDYLFFFAKKDGTVIYSKTYEEHQKAVKENKWY
;
A
#
# COMPACT_ATOMS: atom_id res chain seq x y z
N MET A 1 -19.70 56.56 -51.60
CA MET A 1 -20.09 55.81 -50.38
C MET A 1 -19.81 54.31 -50.51
N LYS A 2 -20.27 53.59 -51.50
CA LYS A 2 -20.12 52.10 -51.64
C LYS A 2 -18.66 51.60 -51.57
N LYS A 3 -17.68 52.28 -52.24
CA LYS A 3 -16.21 51.90 -52.14
C LYS A 3 -15.65 52.02 -50.74
N LYS A 4 -16.03 53.04 -49.95
CA LYS A 4 -15.56 53.20 -48.54
C LYS A 4 -16.12 52.11 -47.63
N ILE A 5 -17.37 51.71 -47.87
CA ILE A 5 -17.99 50.59 -47.07
C ILE A 5 -17.30 49.24 -47.39
N ILE A 6 -17.01 48.99 -48.70
CA ILE A 6 -16.29 47.77 -49.10
C ILE A 6 -14.87 47.72 -48.48
N VAL A 7 -14.16 48.84 -48.49
CA VAL A 7 -12.82 48.86 -47.83
C VAL A 7 -12.93 48.67 -46.32
N ALA A 8 -13.93 49.28 -45.65
CA ALA A 8 -14.15 49.07 -44.23
C ALA A 8 -14.48 47.60 -43.88
N VAL A 9 -15.31 46.93 -44.70
CA VAL A 9 -15.63 45.50 -44.55
C VAL A 9 -14.39 44.63 -44.76
N LEU A 10 -13.61 44.91 -45.78
CA LEU A 10 -12.33 44.18 -46.02
C LEU A 10 -11.33 44.33 -44.86
N VAL A 11 -11.19 45.51 -44.34
CA VAL A 11 -10.33 45.78 -43.15
C VAL A 11 -10.86 45.02 -41.94
N VAL A 12 -12.15 44.98 -41.70
CA VAL A 12 -12.73 44.22 -40.58
C VAL A 12 -12.54 42.72 -40.79
N VAL A 13 -12.72 42.18 -41.98
CA VAL A 13 -12.47 40.78 -42.33
C VAL A 13 -10.99 40.40 -42.11
N LEU A 14 -10.07 41.25 -42.54
CA LEU A 14 -8.61 41.07 -42.35
C LEU A 14 -8.25 41.14 -40.86
N LEU A 15 -8.87 42.01 -40.08
CA LEU A 15 -8.62 42.09 -38.62
C LEU A 15 -9.18 40.84 -37.91
N ILE A 16 -10.39 40.39 -38.27
CA ILE A 16 -10.97 39.17 -37.69
C ILE A 16 -10.16 37.95 -38.09
N GLY A 17 -9.78 37.82 -39.38
CA GLY A 17 -8.95 36.74 -39.89
C GLY A 17 -7.55 36.74 -39.24
N GLY A 18 -6.91 37.91 -39.13
CA GLY A 18 -5.59 38.08 -38.46
C GLY A 18 -5.62 37.72 -36.98
N THR A 19 -6.64 38.18 -36.26
CA THR A 19 -6.80 37.85 -34.83
C THR A 19 -7.11 36.37 -34.62
N GLY A 20 -7.90 35.75 -35.52
CA GLY A 20 -8.17 34.30 -35.49
C GLY A 20 -6.89 33.47 -35.69
N LEU A 21 -6.07 33.82 -36.72
CA LEU A 21 -4.80 33.14 -36.98
C LEU A 21 -3.81 33.32 -35.83
N PHE A 22 -3.73 34.55 -35.26
CA PHE A 22 -2.90 34.83 -34.08
C PHE A 22 -3.30 33.97 -32.88
N TYR A 23 -4.61 33.83 -32.61
CA TYR A 23 -5.13 32.99 -31.53
C TYR A 23 -4.81 31.52 -31.75
N ILE A 24 -5.05 30.99 -32.97
CA ILE A 24 -4.78 29.58 -33.32
C ILE A 24 -3.27 29.29 -33.19
N SER A 25 -2.41 30.14 -33.74
CA SER A 25 -0.96 29.98 -33.63
C SER A 25 -0.47 30.08 -32.20
N GLY A 26 -0.99 31.04 -31.40
CA GLY A 26 -0.53 31.29 -30.04
C GLY A 26 -0.90 30.21 -29.03
N LYS A 27 -1.98 29.42 -29.27
CA LYS A 27 -2.32 28.24 -28.47
C LYS A 27 -1.61 26.94 -28.90
N GLY A 28 -0.80 26.99 -29.96
CA GLY A 28 -0.02 25.85 -30.44
C GLY A 28 1.09 25.42 -29.47
N HIS A 29 1.86 24.45 -29.88
CA HIS A 29 3.03 23.97 -29.15
C HIS A 29 4.19 24.97 -29.21
N VAL A 30 5.08 24.94 -28.22
CA VAL A 30 6.29 25.76 -28.16
C VAL A 30 7.38 25.21 -29.08
N SER A 31 7.51 23.88 -29.13
CA SER A 31 8.52 23.17 -29.93
C SER A 31 7.89 21.97 -30.63
N SER A 32 8.36 21.63 -31.82
CA SER A 32 8.04 20.37 -32.49
C SER A 32 8.82 19.18 -31.91
N LYS A 33 9.95 19.44 -31.22
CA LYS A 33 10.76 18.41 -30.56
C LYS A 33 10.10 17.97 -29.26
N SER A 34 10.20 16.69 -28.98
CA SER A 34 9.75 16.11 -27.72
C SER A 34 10.76 16.47 -26.62
N GLU A 35 10.31 17.28 -25.64
CA GLU A 35 11.06 17.62 -24.45
C GLU A 35 10.11 17.62 -23.25
N VAL A 36 10.33 16.67 -22.34
CA VAL A 36 9.50 16.49 -21.16
C VAL A 36 9.86 17.49 -20.09
N VAL A 37 8.85 18.17 -19.55
CA VAL A 37 8.98 19.16 -18.48
C VAL A 37 8.06 18.77 -17.33
N GLN A 38 8.61 18.61 -16.13
CA GLN A 38 7.82 18.30 -14.95
C GLN A 38 7.18 19.58 -14.38
N VAL A 39 5.86 19.52 -14.16
CA VAL A 39 5.03 20.62 -13.63
C VAL A 39 4.23 20.13 -12.45
N THR A 40 4.39 20.78 -11.30
CA THR A 40 3.59 20.51 -10.11
C THR A 40 2.48 21.54 -9.97
N VAL A 41 1.24 21.08 -9.93
CA VAL A 41 0.05 21.85 -9.56
C VAL A 41 -0.20 21.62 -8.08
N LYS A 42 -0.10 22.67 -7.27
CA LYS A 42 -0.28 22.61 -5.81
C LYS A 42 -1.76 22.64 -5.45
N LYS A 43 -2.10 22.12 -4.27
CA LYS A 43 -3.47 22.20 -3.72
C LYS A 43 -3.90 23.66 -3.56
N GLY A 44 -5.09 23.98 -4.08
CA GLY A 44 -5.66 25.33 -4.02
C GLY A 44 -5.21 26.26 -5.17
N GLU A 45 -4.33 25.83 -6.07
CA GLU A 45 -4.01 26.61 -7.26
C GLU A 45 -5.18 26.65 -8.25
N ASN A 46 -5.32 27.77 -8.96
CA ASN A 46 -6.28 27.93 -10.05
C ASN A 46 -5.58 27.93 -11.42
N ALA A 47 -6.36 27.89 -12.49
CA ALA A 47 -5.82 27.82 -13.85
C ALA A 47 -4.86 28.98 -14.22
N TYR A 48 -5.07 30.18 -13.65
CA TYR A 48 -4.19 31.33 -13.92
C TYR A 48 -2.87 31.24 -13.16
N THR A 49 -2.86 30.71 -11.93
CA THR A 49 -1.64 30.45 -11.17
C THR A 49 -0.81 29.39 -11.89
N VAL A 50 -1.47 28.30 -12.33
CA VAL A 50 -0.84 27.23 -13.12
C VAL A 50 -0.28 27.76 -14.45
N LEU A 51 -0.98 28.72 -15.12
CA LEU A 51 -0.46 29.37 -16.32
C LEU A 51 0.90 30.01 -16.08
N ASN A 52 1.10 30.70 -14.96
CA ASN A 52 2.39 31.32 -14.66
C ASN A 52 3.50 30.29 -14.51
N THR A 53 3.21 29.17 -13.86
CA THR A 53 4.15 28.04 -13.73
C THR A 53 4.47 27.40 -15.10
N LEU A 54 3.45 27.20 -15.95
CA LEU A 54 3.64 26.67 -17.30
C LEU A 54 4.49 27.62 -18.17
N ASP A 55 4.24 28.92 -18.09
CA ASP A 55 4.97 29.96 -18.81
C ASP A 55 6.45 30.03 -18.38
N SER A 56 6.71 30.07 -17.07
CA SER A 56 8.09 30.08 -16.53
C SER A 56 8.89 28.81 -16.89
N LYS A 57 8.21 27.70 -17.16
CA LYS A 57 8.81 26.43 -17.60
C LYS A 57 8.88 26.27 -19.13
N GLY A 58 8.54 27.30 -19.89
CA GLY A 58 8.62 27.30 -21.35
C GLY A 58 7.62 26.34 -22.02
N LEU A 59 6.44 26.17 -21.45
CA LEU A 59 5.36 25.33 -22.01
C LEU A 59 4.25 26.15 -22.67
N ILE A 60 4.37 27.50 -22.64
CA ILE A 60 3.37 28.42 -23.22
C ILE A 60 4.00 29.19 -24.38
N LYS A 61 3.40 29.09 -25.56
CA LYS A 61 3.86 29.80 -26.75
C LYS A 61 3.57 31.29 -26.71
N ASN A 62 2.37 31.64 -26.23
CA ASN A 62 1.94 33.03 -26.10
C ASN A 62 1.03 33.20 -24.86
N LYS A 63 1.54 33.94 -23.86
CA LYS A 63 0.84 34.15 -22.59
C LYS A 63 -0.46 34.94 -22.70
N LEU A 64 -0.54 35.91 -23.64
CA LEU A 64 -1.77 36.67 -23.85
C LEU A 64 -2.88 35.78 -24.43
N VAL A 65 -2.53 34.98 -25.44
CA VAL A 65 -3.45 33.99 -26.01
C VAL A 65 -3.89 32.97 -24.95
N ALA A 66 -2.97 32.51 -24.10
CA ALA A 66 -3.29 31.61 -23.02
C ALA A 66 -4.27 32.21 -22.00
N LYS A 67 -4.13 33.50 -21.64
CA LYS A 67 -5.11 34.19 -20.78
C LYS A 67 -6.49 34.27 -21.41
N VAL A 68 -6.57 34.55 -22.73
CA VAL A 68 -7.84 34.55 -23.49
C VAL A 68 -8.46 33.16 -23.48
N TYR A 69 -7.64 32.12 -23.72
CA TYR A 69 -8.08 30.72 -23.67
C TYR A 69 -8.71 30.38 -22.30
N LEU A 70 -8.05 30.74 -21.20
CA LEU A 70 -8.55 30.47 -19.85
C LEU A 70 -9.86 31.21 -19.54
N LYS A 71 -10.01 32.43 -20.03
CA LYS A 71 -11.23 33.21 -19.88
C LYS A 71 -12.43 32.58 -20.59
N ILE A 72 -12.19 31.99 -21.77
CA ILE A 72 -13.22 31.34 -22.59
C ILE A 72 -13.57 29.96 -22.05
N HIS A 73 -12.55 29.12 -21.75
CA HIS A 73 -12.76 27.68 -21.46
C HIS A 73 -12.89 27.39 -19.97
N LYS A 74 -12.42 28.26 -19.08
CA LYS A 74 -12.44 28.14 -17.62
C LYS A 74 -12.08 26.73 -17.11
N PRO A 75 -10.96 26.14 -17.53
CA PRO A 75 -10.62 24.77 -17.15
C PRO A 75 -10.40 24.65 -15.64
N SER A 76 -10.91 23.57 -15.04
CA SER A 76 -10.48 23.15 -13.70
C SER A 76 -9.04 22.68 -13.74
N VAL A 77 -8.37 22.69 -12.59
CA VAL A 77 -7.02 22.13 -12.45
C VAL A 77 -6.97 21.18 -11.27
N ILE A 78 -6.35 20.03 -11.44
CA ILE A 78 -6.23 18.99 -10.40
C ILE A 78 -4.81 19.01 -9.86
N SER A 79 -4.68 19.07 -8.55
CA SER A 79 -3.40 19.09 -7.82
C SER A 79 -2.65 17.78 -8.00
N GLN A 80 -1.56 17.83 -8.78
CA GLN A 80 -0.68 16.69 -9.07
C GLN A 80 0.63 17.18 -9.69
N THR A 81 1.62 16.29 -9.79
CA THR A 81 2.81 16.52 -10.59
C THR A 81 2.68 15.80 -11.94
N TYR A 82 2.82 16.58 -13.03
CA TYR A 82 2.63 16.10 -14.40
C TYR A 82 3.94 16.15 -15.19
N ASN A 83 4.18 15.14 -16.02
CA ASN A 83 5.18 15.15 -17.08
C ASN A 83 4.50 15.68 -18.35
N LEU A 84 4.66 16.97 -18.62
CA LEU A 84 4.17 17.64 -19.82
C LEU A 84 5.27 17.73 -20.87
N ASN A 85 4.93 18.04 -22.12
CA ASN A 85 5.89 18.09 -23.20
C ASN A 85 5.79 19.41 -23.98
N LYS A 86 6.91 19.99 -24.38
CA LYS A 86 6.94 21.24 -25.18
C LYS A 86 6.27 21.12 -26.55
N ASN A 87 6.07 19.91 -27.04
CA ASN A 87 5.31 19.66 -28.28
C ASN A 87 3.79 19.60 -28.07
N MET A 88 3.30 19.83 -26.86
CA MET A 88 1.86 19.87 -26.57
C MET A 88 1.28 21.25 -26.81
N SER A 89 0.07 21.30 -27.34
CA SER A 89 -0.72 22.52 -27.42
C SER A 89 -1.27 22.92 -26.06
N LEU A 90 -1.58 24.20 -25.86
CA LEU A 90 -2.20 24.73 -24.65
C LEU A 90 -3.46 23.95 -24.25
N SER A 91 -4.33 23.63 -25.22
CA SER A 91 -5.56 22.86 -24.99
C SER A 91 -5.27 21.44 -24.50
N LYS A 92 -4.22 20.80 -25.07
CA LYS A 92 -3.80 19.46 -24.63
C LYS A 92 -3.27 19.48 -23.20
N ILE A 93 -2.41 20.46 -22.85
CA ILE A 93 -1.88 20.65 -21.50
C ILE A 93 -3.02 20.78 -20.48
N TYR A 94 -3.97 21.71 -20.70
CA TYR A 94 -5.09 21.91 -19.77
C TYR A 94 -6.05 20.73 -19.73
N SER A 95 -6.24 20.01 -20.86
CA SER A 95 -7.03 18.77 -20.85
C SER A 95 -6.40 17.68 -19.97
N ILE A 96 -5.06 17.55 -19.97
CA ILE A 96 -4.33 16.60 -19.11
C ILE A 96 -4.49 16.99 -17.65
N ILE A 97 -4.27 18.25 -17.30
CA ILE A 97 -4.32 18.76 -15.94
C ILE A 97 -5.76 18.70 -15.37
N SER A 98 -6.77 19.01 -16.20
CA SER A 98 -8.19 19.00 -15.78
C SER A 98 -8.77 17.61 -15.58
N LYS A 99 -8.28 16.61 -16.32
CA LYS A 99 -8.79 15.23 -16.29
C LYS A 99 -7.89 14.28 -15.49
N MET A 100 -6.79 14.76 -14.92
CA MET A 100 -5.78 13.94 -14.26
C MET A 100 -5.40 12.71 -15.11
N SER A 101 -5.04 12.96 -16.39
CA SER A 101 -4.72 11.86 -17.31
C SER A 101 -3.53 11.05 -16.80
N SER A 102 -3.79 9.81 -16.37
CA SER A 102 -2.86 8.97 -15.59
C SER A 102 -1.52 8.71 -16.26
N SER A 103 -1.47 8.71 -17.60
CA SER A 103 -0.23 8.53 -18.38
C SER A 103 0.74 9.71 -18.25
N TYR A 104 0.29 10.86 -17.78
CA TYR A 104 1.10 12.08 -17.63
C TYR A 104 1.38 12.44 -16.17
N VAL A 105 0.72 11.77 -15.22
CA VAL A 105 0.95 11.98 -13.78
C VAL A 105 2.25 11.32 -13.37
N VAL A 106 3.10 12.05 -12.64
CA VAL A 106 4.31 11.49 -12.05
C VAL A 106 3.89 10.59 -10.90
N LYS A 107 4.17 9.29 -11.05
CA LYS A 107 3.84 8.26 -10.08
C LYS A 107 5.11 7.86 -9.33
N SER A 108 4.97 7.62 -8.05
CA SER A 108 5.89 6.77 -7.30
C SER A 108 5.12 5.51 -6.88
N SER A 109 5.83 4.43 -6.64
CA SER A 109 5.25 3.22 -6.10
C SER A 109 5.86 2.87 -4.76
N LEU A 110 5.04 2.35 -3.86
CA LEU A 110 5.45 1.75 -2.61
C LEU A 110 5.08 0.26 -2.67
N THR A 111 6.07 -0.61 -2.67
CA THR A 111 5.84 -2.06 -2.59
C THR A 111 6.06 -2.53 -1.16
N ILE A 112 5.01 -3.07 -0.55
CA ILE A 112 5.01 -3.76 0.74
C ILE A 112 4.93 -5.26 0.44
N PRO A 113 6.03 -6.01 0.57
CA PRO A 113 6.04 -7.46 0.36
C PRO A 113 5.21 -8.21 1.41
N GLU A 114 4.76 -9.41 1.03
CA GLU A 114 4.13 -10.36 1.94
C GLU A 114 5.10 -10.78 3.07
N GLY A 115 4.58 -11.05 4.23
CA GLY A 115 5.34 -11.60 5.36
C GLY A 115 6.37 -10.65 5.99
N ILE A 116 6.45 -9.37 5.58
CA ILE A 116 7.34 -8.41 6.25
C ILE A 116 6.70 -7.88 7.54
N THR A 117 7.56 -7.35 8.42
CA THR A 117 7.16 -6.75 9.69
C THR A 117 7.01 -5.23 9.60
N ILE A 118 6.36 -4.63 10.60
CA ILE A 118 6.18 -3.18 10.69
C ILE A 118 7.51 -2.40 10.58
N PRO A 119 8.62 -2.75 11.24
CA PRO A 119 9.89 -2.04 11.02
C PRO A 119 10.37 -2.08 9.56
N GLN A 120 10.19 -3.22 8.89
CA GLN A 120 10.55 -3.35 7.47
C GLN A 120 9.63 -2.53 6.57
N ALA A 121 8.33 -2.46 6.88
CA ALA A 121 7.37 -1.62 6.18
C ALA A 121 7.65 -0.12 6.42
N ALA A 122 7.97 0.28 7.66
CA ALA A 122 8.30 1.66 8.03
C ALA A 122 9.48 2.20 7.21
N LYS A 123 10.53 1.41 7.02
CA LYS A 123 11.67 1.76 6.17
C LYS A 123 11.25 2.08 4.72
N LYS A 124 10.29 1.32 4.17
CA LYS A 124 9.78 1.54 2.80
C LYS A 124 8.89 2.80 2.72
N VAL A 125 8.05 3.02 3.74
CA VAL A 125 7.20 4.21 3.83
C VAL A 125 8.04 5.47 4.03
N ALA A 126 9.10 5.42 4.83
CA ALA A 126 10.06 6.49 5.02
C ALA A 126 10.63 7.00 3.68
N ASN A 127 11.02 6.07 2.78
CA ASN A 127 11.58 6.40 1.47
C ASN A 127 10.61 7.19 0.56
N VAL A 128 9.30 6.94 0.62
CA VAL A 128 8.31 7.60 -0.25
C VAL A 128 7.73 8.86 0.37
N THR A 129 7.78 8.99 1.71
CA THR A 129 7.28 10.15 2.44
C THR A 129 8.37 11.21 2.69
N GLY A 130 9.64 10.86 2.51
CA GLY A 130 10.78 11.72 2.85
C GLY A 130 10.97 11.92 4.36
N LYS A 131 10.40 11.00 5.17
CA LYS A 131 10.51 10.95 6.62
C LYS A 131 11.58 9.95 7.05
N SER A 132 11.98 9.99 8.33
CA SER A 132 12.80 8.93 8.91
C SER A 132 11.95 7.70 9.24
N GLU A 133 12.59 6.54 9.36
CA GLU A 133 11.94 5.30 9.81
C GLU A 133 11.32 5.46 11.20
N GLN A 134 12.01 6.20 12.09
CA GLN A 134 11.51 6.46 13.44
C GLN A 134 10.25 7.34 13.44
N GLU A 135 10.18 8.40 12.60
CA GLU A 135 8.95 9.21 12.48
C GLU A 135 7.76 8.38 12.02
N VAL A 136 7.98 7.38 11.14
CA VAL A 136 6.91 6.46 10.71
C VAL A 136 6.48 5.55 11.86
N LEU A 137 7.43 4.97 12.59
CA LEU A 137 7.14 4.10 13.74
C LEU A 137 6.45 4.87 14.88
N ASP A 138 6.90 6.10 15.17
CA ASP A 138 6.28 6.96 16.17
C ASP A 138 4.82 7.28 15.80
N LYS A 139 4.56 7.60 14.51
CA LYS A 139 3.20 7.83 14.03
C LYS A 139 2.31 6.59 14.14
N TRP A 140 2.84 5.41 13.83
CA TRP A 140 2.11 4.13 13.94
C TRP A 140 1.98 3.62 15.39
N SER A 141 2.59 4.31 16.34
CA SER A 141 2.47 4.05 17.78
C SER A 141 1.74 5.18 18.53
N ASP A 142 1.38 6.27 17.85
CA ASP A 142 0.67 7.40 18.43
C ASP A 142 -0.75 7.01 18.83
N GLN A 143 -1.06 7.12 20.13
CA GLN A 143 -2.31 6.67 20.72
C GLN A 143 -3.54 7.41 20.14
N THR A 144 -3.39 8.70 19.84
CA THR A 144 -4.49 9.52 19.29
C THR A 144 -4.78 9.05 17.85
N TYR A 145 -3.73 8.89 17.05
CA TYR A 145 -3.86 8.40 15.68
C TYR A 145 -4.42 6.97 15.62
N LEU A 146 -3.97 6.07 16.50
CA LEU A 146 -4.50 4.70 16.58
C LEU A 146 -5.98 4.68 16.92
N LYS A 147 -6.44 5.52 17.85
CA LYS A 147 -7.87 5.64 18.20
C LYS A 147 -8.71 6.19 17.02
N GLU A 148 -8.18 7.13 16.24
CA GLU A 148 -8.82 7.59 15.01
C GLU A 148 -8.98 6.43 14.02
N LEU A 149 -7.95 5.61 13.82
CA LEU A 149 -8.01 4.44 12.94
C LEU A 149 -8.99 3.37 13.46
N ILE A 150 -9.00 3.10 14.76
CA ILE A 150 -9.97 2.18 15.40
C ILE A 150 -11.41 2.65 15.15
N SER A 151 -11.68 3.93 15.23
CA SER A 151 -13.02 4.47 14.96
C SER A 151 -13.46 4.36 13.50
N LYS A 152 -12.50 4.25 12.58
CA LYS A 152 -12.73 4.22 11.13
C LYS A 152 -12.86 2.80 10.56
N TYR A 153 -12.09 1.84 11.08
CA TYR A 153 -11.97 0.51 10.50
C TYR A 153 -12.54 -0.56 11.44
N TRP A 154 -13.56 -1.30 11.00
CA TRP A 154 -14.28 -2.33 11.77
C TRP A 154 -13.38 -3.46 12.28
N PHE A 155 -12.26 -3.72 11.64
CA PHE A 155 -11.31 -4.78 11.98
C PHE A 155 -10.21 -4.32 12.96
N LEU A 156 -10.09 -3.02 13.20
CA LEU A 156 -9.21 -2.46 14.24
C LEU A 156 -10.02 -2.29 15.53
N THR A 157 -9.50 -2.84 16.62
CA THR A 157 -10.11 -2.76 17.95
C THR A 157 -9.06 -2.38 18.98
N ASP A 158 -9.46 -2.19 20.23
CA ASP A 158 -8.52 -1.93 21.33
C ASP A 158 -7.54 -3.08 21.57
N ASP A 159 -7.71 -4.24 20.89
CA ASP A 159 -6.73 -5.33 20.93
C ASP A 159 -5.33 -4.89 20.49
N ILE A 160 -5.24 -3.94 19.55
CA ILE A 160 -3.95 -3.41 19.08
C ILE A 160 -3.25 -2.51 20.13
N LEU A 161 -3.96 -2.08 21.17
CA LEU A 161 -3.46 -1.21 22.24
C LEU A 161 -3.10 -1.98 23.51
N GLN A 162 -3.24 -3.33 23.51
CA GLN A 162 -2.96 -4.16 24.67
C GLN A 162 -1.49 -4.06 25.10
N LYS A 163 -1.27 -4.08 26.41
CA LYS A 163 0.08 -4.09 26.98
C LYS A 163 0.85 -5.33 26.50
N GLY A 164 1.98 -5.13 25.86
CA GLY A 164 2.82 -6.19 25.32
C GLY A 164 2.78 -6.31 23.80
N ILE A 165 1.85 -5.61 23.13
CA ILE A 165 1.91 -5.43 21.67
C ILE A 165 3.17 -4.63 21.32
N LEU A 166 3.99 -5.17 20.41
CA LEU A 166 5.23 -4.51 19.97
C LEU A 166 4.95 -3.41 18.94
N TYR A 167 4.09 -3.69 17.98
CA TYR A 167 3.71 -2.77 16.90
C TYR A 167 2.20 -2.85 16.67
N PRO A 168 1.42 -1.81 17.01
CA PRO A 168 -0.05 -1.84 16.97
C PRO A 168 -0.64 -2.19 15.60
N LEU A 169 -0.02 -1.77 14.51
CA LEU A 169 -0.51 -2.03 13.15
C LEU A 169 0.10 -3.28 12.49
N GLU A 170 0.85 -4.12 13.23
CA GLU A 170 1.40 -5.36 12.69
C GLU A 170 0.28 -6.28 12.18
N GLY A 171 0.44 -6.76 10.94
CA GLY A 171 -0.55 -7.63 10.30
C GLY A 171 -1.76 -6.91 9.69
N TYR A 172 -1.93 -5.60 9.94
CA TYR A 172 -3.07 -4.82 9.44
C TYR A 172 -2.75 -4.01 8.16
N LEU A 173 -1.49 -3.76 7.88
CA LEU A 173 -1.07 -3.08 6.66
C LEU A 173 -0.98 -4.10 5.52
N TYR A 174 -1.89 -4.00 4.54
CA TYR A 174 -1.98 -5.01 3.48
C TYR A 174 -0.74 -5.00 2.58
N PRO A 175 -0.15 -6.17 2.23
CA PRO A 175 0.99 -6.27 1.33
C PRO A 175 0.54 -6.09 -0.13
N GLU A 176 0.99 -5.01 -0.79
CA GLU A 176 0.65 -4.67 -2.17
C GLU A 176 1.65 -3.66 -2.74
N THR A 177 1.56 -3.40 -4.04
CA THR A 177 2.26 -2.29 -4.70
C THR A 177 1.31 -1.11 -4.90
N TYR A 178 1.45 -0.09 -4.06
CA TYR A 178 0.65 1.12 -4.06
C TYR A 178 1.19 2.14 -5.06
N VAL A 179 0.33 2.66 -5.93
CA VAL A 179 0.68 3.75 -6.85
C VAL A 179 0.39 5.08 -6.17
N LEU A 180 1.44 5.83 -5.86
CA LEU A 180 1.36 7.11 -5.17
C LEU A 180 1.33 8.26 -6.19
N TYR A 181 0.25 9.04 -6.18
CA TYR A 181 0.06 10.17 -7.11
C TYR A 181 0.58 11.49 -6.55
N ASP A 182 0.63 11.64 -5.22
CA ASP A 182 1.14 12.84 -4.55
C ASP A 182 2.61 12.72 -4.23
N LYS A 183 3.34 13.83 -4.38
CA LYS A 183 4.73 13.95 -3.94
C LYS A 183 4.96 15.31 -3.29
N PRO A 184 5.45 15.36 -2.06
CA PRO A 184 5.61 14.22 -1.15
C PRO A 184 4.25 13.70 -0.69
N THR A 185 4.12 12.38 -0.53
CA THR A 185 2.97 11.78 0.18
C THR A 185 3.19 11.86 1.69
N THR A 186 2.13 11.67 2.49
CA THR A 186 2.23 11.67 3.96
C THR A 186 2.12 10.26 4.53
N ILE A 187 2.60 10.05 5.77
CA ILE A 187 2.48 8.77 6.46
C ILE A 187 1.01 8.39 6.59
N GLU A 188 0.15 9.34 6.99
CA GLU A 188 -1.30 9.11 7.18
C GLU A 188 -1.96 8.66 5.88
N LYS A 189 -1.63 9.30 4.74
CA LYS A 189 -2.21 8.95 3.46
C LYS A 189 -1.83 7.54 3.04
N VAL A 190 -0.55 7.20 3.12
CA VAL A 190 -0.04 5.85 2.81
C VAL A 190 -0.67 4.81 3.73
N THR A 191 -0.75 5.10 5.03
CA THR A 191 -1.38 4.21 6.02
C THR A 191 -2.86 3.97 5.70
N THR A 192 -3.58 5.05 5.36
CA THR A 192 -5.00 4.95 4.96
C THR A 192 -5.17 4.09 3.72
N GLU A 193 -4.33 4.27 2.68
CA GLU A 193 -4.39 3.44 1.47
C GLU A 193 -4.15 1.95 1.79
N MET A 194 -3.19 1.63 2.66
CA MET A 194 -2.91 0.26 3.08
C MET A 194 -4.07 -0.36 3.90
N LEU A 195 -4.71 0.44 4.77
CA LEU A 195 -5.85 -0.02 5.58
C LEU A 195 -7.14 -0.12 4.75
N ASP A 196 -7.39 0.79 3.82
CA ASP A 196 -8.52 0.71 2.89
C ASP A 196 -8.42 -0.54 2.00
N TYR A 197 -7.18 -0.92 1.61
CA TYR A 197 -6.93 -2.17 0.89
C TYR A 197 -7.16 -3.38 1.79
N MET A 198 -6.70 -3.34 3.05
CA MET A 198 -6.98 -4.40 4.03
C MET A 198 -8.49 -4.56 4.24
N ASP A 199 -9.25 -3.48 4.34
CA ASP A 199 -10.71 -3.55 4.48
C ASP A 199 -11.36 -4.30 3.32
N GLN A 200 -10.97 -3.97 2.09
CA GLN A 200 -11.48 -4.65 0.89
C GLN A 200 -11.15 -6.14 0.89
N GLN A 201 -9.92 -6.50 1.26
CA GLN A 201 -9.45 -7.88 1.24
C GLN A 201 -9.97 -8.71 2.42
N LEU A 202 -10.16 -8.10 3.60
CA LEU A 202 -10.58 -8.81 4.81
C LEU A 202 -12.11 -8.96 4.93
N THR A 203 -12.88 -8.02 4.39
CA THR A 203 -14.35 -8.02 4.47
C THR A 203 -14.99 -9.34 4.01
N PRO A 204 -14.54 -10.01 2.91
CA PRO A 204 -15.09 -11.30 2.48
C PRO A 204 -14.97 -12.44 3.50
N TYR A 205 -14.07 -12.32 4.49
CA TYR A 205 -13.82 -13.39 5.48
C TYR A 205 -14.62 -13.24 6.78
N LYS A 206 -15.55 -12.27 6.90
CA LYS A 206 -16.37 -12.07 8.11
C LYS A 206 -17.10 -13.34 8.56
N ASP A 207 -17.73 -14.04 7.62
CA ASP A 207 -18.43 -15.29 7.91
C ASP A 207 -17.47 -16.42 8.32
N SER A 208 -16.28 -16.47 7.70
CA SER A 208 -15.25 -17.45 8.04
C SER A 208 -14.71 -17.20 9.44
N MET A 209 -14.45 -15.95 9.82
CA MET A 209 -14.05 -15.57 11.17
C MET A 209 -15.10 -15.98 12.19
N THR A 210 -16.39 -15.71 11.92
CA THR A 210 -17.50 -16.10 12.78
C THR A 210 -17.58 -17.62 12.94
N LYS A 211 -17.46 -18.40 11.86
CA LYS A 211 -17.45 -19.87 11.89
C LYS A 211 -16.28 -20.44 12.68
N LEU A 212 -15.12 -19.79 12.61
CA LEU A 212 -13.94 -20.19 13.37
C LEU A 212 -13.99 -19.73 14.85
N GLY A 213 -14.91 -18.82 15.19
CA GLY A 213 -15.00 -18.18 16.51
C GLY A 213 -13.86 -17.21 16.77
N TYR A 214 -13.33 -16.57 15.75
CA TYR A 214 -12.20 -15.62 15.84
C TYR A 214 -12.65 -14.18 15.65
N THR A 215 -12.09 -13.27 16.44
CA THR A 215 -12.11 -11.85 16.14
C THR A 215 -11.22 -11.55 14.92
N PRO A 216 -11.35 -10.39 14.24
CA PRO A 216 -10.42 -9.98 13.18
C PRO A 216 -8.96 -10.02 13.64
N HIS A 217 -8.68 -9.60 14.88
CA HIS A 217 -7.35 -9.64 15.48
C HIS A 217 -6.81 -11.07 15.57
N GLN A 218 -7.61 -12.00 16.08
CA GLN A 218 -7.22 -13.41 16.21
C GLN A 218 -7.04 -14.08 14.85
N PHE A 219 -7.91 -13.77 13.89
CA PHE A 219 -7.80 -14.28 12.52
C PHE A 219 -6.51 -13.84 11.85
N LEU A 220 -6.22 -12.54 11.84
CA LEU A 220 -4.98 -12.00 11.28
C LEU A 220 -3.74 -12.48 12.03
N THR A 221 -3.85 -12.68 13.35
CA THR A 221 -2.76 -13.27 14.13
C THR A 221 -2.43 -14.68 13.66
N LEU A 222 -3.44 -15.56 13.52
CA LEU A 222 -3.22 -16.90 13.00
C LEU A 222 -2.69 -16.87 11.57
N CYS A 223 -3.27 -16.04 10.70
CA CYS A 223 -2.80 -15.88 9.32
C CYS A 223 -1.32 -15.47 9.28
N SER A 224 -0.88 -14.54 10.12
CA SER A 224 0.52 -14.08 10.14
C SER A 224 1.50 -15.17 10.58
N VAL A 225 1.09 -16.07 11.49
CA VAL A 225 1.89 -17.24 11.88
C VAL A 225 1.97 -18.23 10.73
N VAL A 226 0.84 -18.56 10.08
CA VAL A 226 0.80 -19.46 8.91
C VAL A 226 1.64 -18.89 7.76
N GLU A 227 1.57 -17.58 7.49
CA GLU A 227 2.37 -16.92 6.45
C GLU A 227 3.87 -17.13 6.68
N ARG A 228 4.32 -16.99 7.91
CA ARG A 228 5.73 -17.07 8.27
C ARG A 228 6.25 -18.51 8.39
N GLU A 229 5.37 -19.51 8.58
CA GLU A 229 5.71 -20.94 8.66
C GLU A 229 5.66 -21.64 7.30
N SER A 230 4.95 -21.08 6.32
CA SER A 230 4.71 -21.75 5.04
C SER A 230 5.68 -21.26 3.98
N LEU A 231 6.45 -22.17 3.40
CA LEU A 231 7.33 -21.85 2.26
C LEU A 231 6.56 -21.87 0.94
N PHE A 232 5.63 -22.82 0.78
CA PHE A 232 4.84 -22.99 -0.45
C PHE A 232 3.34 -22.78 -0.19
N ASP A 233 2.64 -22.24 -1.16
CA ASP A 233 1.20 -21.94 -1.07
C ASP A 233 0.36 -23.20 -0.79
N LYS A 234 0.73 -24.35 -1.37
CA LYS A 234 0.04 -25.63 -1.19
C LYS A 234 0.02 -26.14 0.26
N ASP A 235 1.00 -25.73 1.07
CA ASP A 235 1.14 -26.21 2.45
C ASP A 235 0.37 -25.34 3.45
N ARG A 236 0.04 -24.08 3.10
CA ARG A 236 -0.68 -23.15 3.98
C ARG A 236 -1.98 -23.70 4.56
N PRO A 237 -2.89 -24.31 3.77
CA PRO A 237 -4.16 -24.82 4.32
C PRO A 237 -3.96 -25.97 5.32
N VAL A 238 -2.94 -26.81 5.11
CA VAL A 238 -2.65 -27.95 6.02
C VAL A 238 -1.98 -27.44 7.28
N ILE A 239 -1.01 -26.52 7.18
CA ILE A 239 -0.35 -25.88 8.33
C ILE A 239 -1.36 -25.09 9.17
N ALA A 240 -2.29 -24.37 8.54
CA ALA A 240 -3.39 -23.72 9.23
C ALA A 240 -4.24 -24.73 10.02
N GLY A 241 -4.55 -25.89 9.41
CA GLY A 241 -5.25 -26.99 10.06
C GLY A 241 -4.51 -27.53 11.30
N VAL A 242 -3.18 -27.71 11.22
CA VAL A 242 -2.36 -28.12 12.37
C VAL A 242 -2.47 -27.12 13.52
N PHE A 243 -2.33 -25.82 13.25
CA PHE A 243 -2.46 -24.80 14.29
C PHE A 243 -3.85 -24.74 14.90
N ILE A 244 -4.90 -24.81 14.06
CA ILE A 244 -6.30 -24.85 14.52
C ILE A 244 -6.54 -26.07 15.40
N ASN A 245 -6.01 -27.25 15.05
CA ASN A 245 -6.12 -28.46 15.86
C ASN A 245 -5.43 -28.30 17.22
N ARG A 246 -4.23 -27.69 17.24
CA ARG A 246 -3.53 -27.40 18.51
C ARG A 246 -4.33 -26.43 19.37
N LEU A 247 -4.88 -25.37 18.80
CA LEU A 247 -5.71 -24.40 19.52
C LEU A 247 -6.95 -25.08 20.13
N LYS A 248 -7.67 -25.88 19.34
CA LYS A 248 -8.88 -26.63 19.80
C LYS A 248 -8.58 -27.61 20.91
N THR A 249 -7.39 -28.18 20.96
CA THR A 249 -6.97 -29.13 21.99
C THR A 249 -6.20 -28.49 23.15
N GLY A 250 -6.11 -27.14 23.21
CA GLY A 250 -5.40 -26.43 24.25
C GLY A 250 -3.87 -26.60 24.22
N LYS A 251 -3.34 -27.14 23.11
CA LYS A 251 -1.89 -27.30 22.95
C LYS A 251 -1.24 -25.98 22.57
N ARG A 252 -0.03 -25.75 23.07
CA ARG A 252 0.80 -24.60 22.69
C ARG A 252 1.17 -24.70 21.21
N LEU A 253 1.23 -23.57 20.48
CA LEU A 253 1.60 -23.57 19.06
C LEU A 253 3.08 -23.94 18.84
N GLN A 254 3.98 -23.56 19.75
CA GLN A 254 5.42 -23.88 19.71
C GLN A 254 6.06 -23.52 18.38
N SER A 255 5.76 -22.34 17.88
CA SER A 255 6.28 -21.82 16.63
C SER A 255 7.54 -20.98 16.88
N ASP A 256 8.65 -21.33 16.24
CA ASP A 256 9.94 -20.63 16.32
C ASP A 256 9.84 -19.18 15.83
N ILE A 257 9.00 -18.95 14.83
CA ILE A 257 8.81 -17.63 14.22
C ILE A 257 8.26 -16.62 15.23
N THR A 258 7.38 -17.05 16.15
CA THR A 258 6.80 -16.18 17.18
C THR A 258 7.86 -15.76 18.23
N VAL A 259 8.81 -16.64 18.53
CA VAL A 259 9.94 -16.33 19.42
C VAL A 259 10.94 -15.40 18.71
N ASN A 260 11.23 -15.65 17.45
CA ASN A 260 12.11 -14.79 16.66
C ASN A 260 11.52 -13.36 16.51
N TYR A 261 10.20 -13.25 16.30
CA TYR A 261 9.51 -11.96 16.26
C TYR A 261 9.63 -11.21 17.61
N ALA A 262 9.35 -11.90 18.71
CA ALA A 262 9.48 -11.33 20.07
C ALA A 262 10.90 -10.81 20.38
N LEU A 263 11.92 -11.42 19.77
CA LEU A 263 13.34 -11.05 19.94
C LEU A 263 13.83 -10.09 18.82
N ASN A 264 12.94 -9.64 17.93
CA ASN A 264 13.28 -8.82 16.75
C ASN A 264 14.44 -9.44 15.92
N ARG A 265 14.34 -10.74 15.60
CA ARG A 265 15.36 -11.51 14.90
C ARG A 265 14.86 -12.10 13.59
N THR A 266 15.77 -12.25 12.64
CA THR A 266 15.52 -12.89 11.34
C THR A 266 16.10 -14.31 11.23
N GLY A 267 16.68 -14.86 12.33
CA GLY A 267 17.32 -16.18 12.34
C GLY A 267 16.31 -17.33 12.28
N VAL A 268 16.72 -18.44 11.67
CA VAL A 268 15.93 -19.68 11.55
C VAL A 268 15.96 -20.49 12.85
N LYS A 269 17.11 -20.52 13.53
CA LYS A 269 17.31 -21.40 14.70
C LYS A 269 16.95 -20.71 16.00
N VAL A 270 16.01 -21.33 16.73
CA VAL A 270 15.64 -20.95 18.10
C VAL A 270 16.29 -21.93 19.09
N THR A 271 16.99 -21.39 20.10
CA THR A 271 17.63 -22.19 21.14
C THR A 271 16.66 -22.44 22.30
N THR A 272 16.91 -23.48 23.12
CA THR A 272 16.13 -23.77 24.32
C THR A 272 16.08 -22.56 25.29
N LYS A 273 17.14 -21.74 25.36
CA LYS A 273 17.14 -20.50 26.16
C LYS A 273 16.13 -19.49 25.60
N MET A 274 16.04 -19.35 24.30
CA MET A 274 15.14 -18.42 23.62
C MET A 274 13.67 -18.82 23.78
N THR A 275 13.35 -20.13 23.84
CA THR A 275 11.97 -20.60 24.10
C THR A 275 11.47 -20.31 25.52
N LYS A 276 12.34 -19.82 26.43
CA LYS A 276 11.99 -19.48 27.81
C LYS A 276 11.75 -17.99 28.05
N ILE A 277 11.90 -17.14 27.03
CA ILE A 277 11.70 -15.68 27.18
C ILE A 277 10.28 -15.38 27.66
N ASP A 278 10.17 -14.33 28.48
CA ASP A 278 8.88 -13.84 28.94
C ASP A 278 8.35 -12.78 27.96
N SER A 279 7.56 -13.25 27.02
CA SER A 279 6.91 -12.39 26.02
C SER A 279 5.54 -12.96 25.67
N PRO A 280 4.49 -12.15 25.54
CA PRO A 280 3.16 -12.61 25.14
C PRO A 280 3.11 -13.14 23.68
N TYR A 281 4.19 -12.97 22.91
CA TYR A 281 4.36 -13.61 21.62
C TYR A 281 4.97 -15.02 21.72
N ASN A 282 5.49 -15.44 22.88
CA ASN A 282 6.17 -16.73 23.01
C ASN A 282 5.19 -17.89 23.13
N THR A 283 4.89 -18.53 22.02
CA THR A 283 3.99 -19.70 21.92
C THR A 283 4.58 -21.02 22.45
N TYR A 284 5.83 -21.04 22.91
CA TYR A 284 6.40 -22.14 23.71
C TYR A 284 6.01 -22.01 25.18
N LYS A 285 5.87 -20.76 25.68
CA LYS A 285 5.58 -20.48 27.09
C LYS A 285 4.08 -20.38 27.33
N TYR A 286 3.36 -19.69 26.47
CA TYR A 286 1.95 -19.41 26.59
C TYR A 286 1.12 -20.25 25.61
N ALA A 287 -0.03 -20.76 26.07
CA ALA A 287 -1.00 -21.47 25.25
C ALA A 287 -1.88 -20.45 24.48
N GLY A 288 -2.42 -20.88 23.35
CA GLY A 288 -3.25 -20.03 22.51
C GLY A 288 -2.45 -19.32 21.40
N LEU A 289 -3.08 -18.35 20.77
CA LEU A 289 -2.44 -17.44 19.81
C LEU A 289 -1.47 -16.49 20.54
N PRO A 290 -0.41 -16.01 19.85
CA PRO A 290 0.33 -14.87 20.37
C PRO A 290 -0.59 -13.65 20.53
N ILE A 291 -0.17 -12.66 21.32
CA ILE A 291 -0.97 -11.48 21.63
C ILE A 291 -1.42 -10.67 20.39
N GLY A 292 -0.75 -10.81 19.27
CA GLY A 292 -1.08 -10.12 18.03
C GLY A 292 -0.32 -10.66 16.84
N PRO A 293 -0.60 -10.16 15.62
CA PRO A 293 0.07 -10.56 14.39
C PRO A 293 1.58 -10.33 14.44
N ILE A 294 2.31 -11.04 13.59
CA ILE A 294 3.79 -11.01 13.53
C ILE A 294 4.34 -10.67 12.13
N ALA A 295 3.47 -10.41 11.16
CA ALA A 295 3.83 -10.04 9.80
C ALA A 295 2.62 -9.55 9.00
N CYS A 296 2.86 -8.87 7.88
CA CYS A 296 1.84 -8.54 6.88
C CYS A 296 1.26 -9.81 6.25
N VAL A 297 -0.07 -9.84 6.08
CA VAL A 297 -0.84 -11.02 5.66
C VAL A 297 -1.42 -10.82 4.26
N PRO A 298 -1.07 -11.66 3.27
CA PRO A 298 -1.67 -11.65 1.94
C PRO A 298 -2.99 -12.40 1.88
N GLN A 299 -3.80 -12.15 0.84
CA GLN A 299 -5.08 -12.80 0.59
C GLN A 299 -4.96 -14.34 0.58
N LYS A 300 -3.96 -14.89 -0.11
CA LYS A 300 -3.77 -16.35 -0.21
C LYS A 300 -3.63 -17.04 1.15
N THR A 301 -3.09 -16.35 2.15
CA THR A 301 -2.98 -16.90 3.51
C THR A 301 -4.29 -16.73 4.28
N MET A 302 -5.04 -15.65 4.07
CA MET A 302 -6.41 -15.52 4.59
C MET A 302 -7.32 -16.62 4.01
N ASP A 303 -7.24 -16.89 2.69
CA ASP A 303 -7.93 -17.99 2.03
C ASP A 303 -7.58 -19.34 2.65
N ALA A 304 -6.29 -19.59 2.88
CA ALA A 304 -5.81 -20.85 3.44
C ALA A 304 -6.28 -21.09 4.88
N VAL A 305 -6.36 -20.03 5.70
CA VAL A 305 -6.88 -20.14 7.08
C VAL A 305 -8.40 -20.27 7.10
N ALA A 306 -9.11 -19.48 6.26
CA ALA A 306 -10.56 -19.55 6.16
C ALA A 306 -11.06 -20.91 5.66
N ASN A 307 -10.29 -21.54 4.75
CA ASN A 307 -10.59 -22.83 4.11
C ASN A 307 -9.51 -23.88 4.45
N TYR A 308 -9.08 -23.91 5.71
CA TYR A 308 -8.04 -24.85 6.13
C TYR A 308 -8.40 -26.30 5.84
N THR A 309 -7.38 -27.14 5.59
CA THR A 309 -7.57 -28.56 5.34
C THR A 309 -7.85 -29.30 6.65
N PRO A 310 -9.07 -29.86 6.84
CA PRO A 310 -9.37 -30.67 8.01
C PRO A 310 -8.47 -31.90 8.07
N SER A 311 -7.88 -32.13 9.24
CA SER A 311 -7.01 -33.30 9.48
C SER A 311 -6.87 -33.54 10.99
N ASP A 312 -6.21 -34.65 11.37
CA ASP A 312 -5.83 -34.92 12.77
C ASP A 312 -4.36 -34.55 13.05
N TYR A 313 -3.69 -33.88 12.11
CA TYR A 313 -2.30 -33.52 12.30
C TYR A 313 -2.13 -32.49 13.41
N LEU A 314 -1.11 -32.72 14.25
CA LEU A 314 -0.71 -31.85 15.36
C LEU A 314 0.72 -31.34 15.22
N PHE A 315 1.49 -31.88 14.29
CA PHE A 315 2.90 -31.54 14.06
C PHE A 315 3.21 -31.49 12.58
N PHE A 316 4.20 -30.70 12.22
CA PHE A 316 4.79 -30.69 10.88
C PHE A 316 6.31 -30.46 10.96
N PHE A 317 7.02 -30.89 9.95
CA PHE A 317 8.46 -30.70 9.80
C PHE A 317 8.79 -30.42 8.33
N ALA A 318 9.45 -29.28 8.07
CA ALA A 318 9.90 -28.93 6.72
C ALA A 318 11.30 -29.52 6.46
N LYS A 319 11.44 -30.28 5.38
CA LYS A 319 12.73 -30.79 4.88
C LYS A 319 13.53 -29.67 4.20
N LYS A 320 14.78 -29.95 3.89
CA LYS A 320 15.69 -29.04 3.18
C LYS A 320 15.17 -28.67 1.77
N ASP A 321 14.47 -29.57 1.10
CA ASP A 321 13.87 -29.35 -0.22
C ASP A 321 12.52 -28.62 -0.14
N GLY A 322 12.07 -28.23 1.06
CA GLY A 322 10.82 -27.56 1.32
C GLY A 322 9.59 -28.49 1.43
N THR A 323 9.76 -29.80 1.21
CA THR A 323 8.66 -30.77 1.44
C THR A 323 8.31 -30.80 2.91
N VAL A 324 7.00 -30.76 3.24
CA VAL A 324 6.49 -30.80 4.61
C VAL A 324 6.00 -32.19 4.95
N ILE A 325 6.46 -32.73 6.08
CA ILE A 325 5.96 -33.98 6.68
C ILE A 325 5.00 -33.60 7.80
N TYR A 326 3.79 -34.13 7.76
CA TYR A 326 2.75 -33.94 8.78
C TYR A 326 2.64 -35.17 9.66
N SER A 327 2.41 -34.98 10.96
CA SER A 327 2.35 -36.07 11.94
C SER A 327 1.19 -35.84 12.91
N LYS A 328 0.58 -36.93 13.39
CA LYS A 328 -0.52 -36.91 14.38
C LYS A 328 0.04 -36.97 15.80
N THR A 329 1.10 -37.76 16.00
CA THR A 329 1.71 -37.97 17.32
C THR A 329 3.11 -37.35 17.42
N TYR A 330 3.57 -37.14 18.64
CA TYR A 330 4.90 -36.61 18.89
C TYR A 330 5.99 -37.62 18.49
N GLU A 331 5.74 -38.90 18.65
CA GLU A 331 6.64 -40.00 18.27
C GLU A 331 6.88 -40.01 16.75
N GLU A 332 5.79 -39.89 15.96
CA GLU A 332 5.88 -39.77 14.50
C GLU A 332 6.69 -38.53 14.10
N HIS A 333 6.45 -37.40 14.77
CA HIS A 333 7.18 -36.16 14.52
C HIS A 333 8.67 -36.30 14.85
N GLN A 334 9.02 -36.89 16.01
CA GLN A 334 10.42 -37.12 16.38
C GLN A 334 11.13 -38.03 15.37
N LYS A 335 10.46 -39.08 14.88
CA LYS A 335 10.96 -39.96 13.82
C LYS A 335 11.23 -39.16 12.55
N ALA A 336 10.27 -38.38 12.09
CA ALA A 336 10.40 -37.54 10.90
C ALA A 336 11.57 -36.55 11.01
N VAL A 337 11.73 -35.89 12.16
CA VAL A 337 12.86 -34.97 12.43
C VAL A 337 14.20 -35.75 12.41
N LYS A 338 14.29 -36.91 13.10
CA LYS A 338 15.52 -37.71 13.18
C LYS A 338 16.01 -38.17 11.80
N GLU A 339 15.06 -38.60 10.95
CA GLU A 339 15.36 -39.14 9.62
C GLU A 339 15.69 -38.05 8.58
N ASN A 340 15.20 -36.82 8.79
CA ASN A 340 15.25 -35.76 7.78
C ASN A 340 15.92 -34.47 8.28
N LYS A 341 16.53 -34.45 9.49
CA LYS A 341 17.16 -33.25 10.05
C LYS A 341 18.33 -32.79 9.17
N TRP A 342 18.36 -31.50 8.85
CA TRP A 342 19.31 -30.86 7.95
C TRP A 342 19.99 -29.60 8.54
N TYR A 343 19.70 -29.24 9.79
CA TYR A 343 20.24 -28.05 10.50
C TYR A 343 20.78 -28.41 11.89
#